data_84caa1c67d7b016923dd86caab9044d4
#
_entry.id   84caa1c67d7b016923dd86caab9044d4
#
_cell.length_a   1.000
_cell.length_b   1.000
_cell.length_c   1.000
_cell.angle_alpha   90.00
_cell.angle_beta   90.00
_cell.angle_gamma   90.00
#
_symmetry.space_group_name_H-M   'P 1'
#
loop_
_entity.id
_entity.type
_entity.pdbx_description
1 polymer ?
#
loop_
_entity_poly.entity_id
_entity_poly.type
_entity_poly.pdbx_seq_one_letter_code
_entity_poly.pdbx_strand_id
1 'polypeptide(L)'
;RAGIVETTFSEETETDLFGEQAVLCGGTSALVKAGFNTLVEAGYQPEIAYFECLHELKLIVDLIYQGGLNYMRYSVSDTAEHGDYTGGPRIVTDATRAEMRKMLQEIQSGEYARKWIEENAAGRQWFDSTRRAERSSRIEKVGAELRALMPFLKPVTITDDDVVGAGARQNG
;
A
#
# COMPACT_ATOMS: atom_id res chain seq x y z
N ARG A 1 -4.15 -26.71 -12.15
CA ARG A 1 -2.74 -26.37 -12.35
C ARG A 1 -2.65 -24.87 -12.53
N ALA A 2 -1.70 -24.20 -11.83
CA ALA A 2 -1.41 -22.82 -12.08
C ALA A 2 -0.81 -22.64 -13.49
N GLY A 3 -1.14 -21.54 -14.15
CA GLY A 3 -0.48 -21.12 -15.38
C GLY A 3 0.98 -20.72 -15.08
N ILE A 4 1.84 -20.84 -16.07
CA ILE A 4 3.23 -20.37 -16.00
C ILE A 4 3.37 -19.27 -17.06
N VAL A 5 3.94 -18.13 -16.64
CA VAL A 5 4.30 -17.02 -17.52
C VAL A 5 5.81 -16.99 -17.61
N GLU A 6 6.33 -17.08 -18.84
CA GLU A 6 7.77 -16.95 -19.09
C GLU A 6 8.18 -15.49 -19.01
N THR A 7 9.25 -15.20 -18.27
CA THR A 7 9.79 -13.84 -18.09
C THR A 7 11.32 -13.90 -17.96
N THR A 8 11.98 -12.75 -17.97
CA THR A 8 13.41 -12.63 -17.68
C THR A 8 13.61 -12.15 -16.23
N PHE A 9 14.79 -12.41 -15.68
CA PHE A 9 15.13 -11.92 -14.34
C PHE A 9 15.04 -10.38 -14.24
N SER A 10 15.47 -9.67 -15.26
CA SER A 10 15.39 -8.21 -15.33
C SER A 10 13.94 -7.72 -15.34
N GLU A 11 13.11 -8.29 -16.21
CA GLU A 11 11.69 -7.92 -16.30
C GLU A 11 10.96 -8.18 -14.97
N GLU A 12 11.16 -9.33 -14.37
CA GLU A 12 10.56 -9.65 -13.08
C GLU A 12 10.98 -8.67 -11.99
N THR A 13 12.29 -8.43 -11.82
CA THR A 13 12.82 -7.54 -10.78
C THR A 13 12.37 -6.09 -10.96
N GLU A 14 12.40 -5.57 -12.19
CA GLU A 14 11.99 -4.19 -12.47
C GLU A 14 10.49 -3.99 -12.25
N THR A 15 9.67 -4.93 -12.69
CA THR A 15 8.21 -4.85 -12.55
C THR A 15 7.76 -5.07 -11.11
N ASP A 16 8.40 -5.95 -10.35
CA ASP A 16 8.13 -6.17 -8.93
C ASP A 16 8.44 -4.91 -8.11
N LEU A 17 9.67 -4.39 -8.21
CA LEU A 17 10.06 -3.14 -7.54
C LEU A 17 9.16 -1.95 -7.90
N PHE A 18 8.76 -1.83 -9.15
CA PHE A 18 7.83 -0.79 -9.58
C PHE A 18 6.43 -1.01 -8.98
N GLY A 19 5.92 -2.22 -9.05
CA GLY A 19 4.61 -2.60 -8.52
C GLY A 19 4.48 -2.32 -7.03
N GLU A 20 5.50 -2.70 -6.25
CA GLU A 20 5.55 -2.44 -4.81
C GLU A 20 5.53 -0.95 -4.48
N GLN A 21 6.34 -0.15 -5.17
CA GLN A 21 6.46 1.28 -4.90
C GLN A 21 5.25 2.07 -5.38
N ALA A 22 4.87 1.89 -6.64
CA ALA A 22 3.88 2.74 -7.28
C ALA A 22 2.43 2.35 -6.95
N VAL A 23 2.16 1.06 -6.69
CA VAL A 23 0.79 0.55 -6.59
C VAL A 23 0.55 -0.20 -5.29
N LEU A 24 1.23 -1.35 -5.09
CA LEU A 24 0.84 -2.35 -4.09
C LEU A 24 1.09 -1.89 -2.65
N CYS A 25 2.29 -1.42 -2.33
CA CYS A 25 2.64 -0.97 -1.00
C CYS A 25 2.61 0.56 -0.89
N GLY A 26 3.45 1.25 -1.67
CA GLY A 26 3.59 2.71 -1.58
C GLY A 26 2.32 3.46 -1.98
N GLY A 27 1.84 3.24 -3.20
CA GLY A 27 0.65 3.91 -3.74
C GLY A 27 -0.61 3.67 -2.92
N THR A 28 -0.91 2.41 -2.64
CA THR A 28 -2.11 2.02 -1.87
C THR A 28 -2.08 2.58 -0.44
N SER A 29 -0.97 2.43 0.29
CA SER A 29 -0.89 2.96 1.66
C SER A 29 -1.00 4.48 1.70
N ALA A 30 -0.37 5.18 0.74
CA ALA A 30 -0.46 6.64 0.67
C ALA A 30 -1.88 7.11 0.38
N LEU A 31 -2.59 6.45 -0.55
CA LEU A 31 -3.98 6.76 -0.90
C LEU A 31 -4.91 6.53 0.30
N VAL A 32 -4.79 5.39 0.96
CA VAL A 32 -5.60 5.04 2.14
C VAL A 32 -5.39 6.07 3.27
N LYS A 33 -4.14 6.40 3.58
CA LYS A 33 -3.82 7.41 4.61
C LYS A 33 -4.35 8.80 4.24
N ALA A 34 -4.21 9.21 2.99
CA ALA A 34 -4.74 10.49 2.53
C ALA A 34 -6.26 10.55 2.67
N GLY A 35 -6.98 9.51 2.26
CA GLY A 35 -8.43 9.43 2.41
C GLY A 35 -8.87 9.46 3.87
N PHE A 36 -8.25 8.62 4.71
CA PHE A 36 -8.51 8.59 6.14
C PHE A 36 -8.29 9.96 6.80
N ASN A 37 -7.14 10.59 6.57
CA ASN A 37 -6.83 11.89 7.16
C ASN A 37 -7.81 12.97 6.68
N THR A 38 -8.16 13.01 5.41
CA THR A 38 -9.11 13.96 4.84
C THR A 38 -10.46 13.88 5.55
N LEU A 39 -10.98 12.68 5.79
CA LEU A 39 -12.24 12.50 6.49
C LEU A 39 -12.15 12.92 7.96
N VAL A 40 -11.07 12.54 8.64
CA VAL A 40 -10.86 12.88 10.05
C VAL A 40 -10.68 14.38 10.25
N GLU A 41 -9.93 15.05 9.38
CA GLU A 41 -9.76 16.52 9.38
C GLU A 41 -11.06 17.26 9.10
N ALA A 42 -11.96 16.68 8.32
CA ALA A 42 -13.31 17.19 8.08
C ALA A 42 -14.28 16.96 9.26
N GLY A 43 -13.83 16.27 10.33
CA GLY A 43 -14.61 16.06 11.55
C GLY A 43 -15.39 14.74 11.61
N TYR A 44 -15.20 13.84 10.65
CA TYR A 44 -15.79 12.50 10.71
C TYR A 44 -15.12 11.61 11.75
N GLN A 45 -15.85 10.62 12.28
CA GLN A 45 -15.35 9.67 13.24
C GLN A 45 -14.20 8.85 12.62
N PRO A 46 -13.04 8.72 13.30
CA PRO A 46 -11.90 7.97 12.78
C PRO A 46 -12.21 6.50 12.48
N GLU A 47 -13.09 5.90 13.26
CA GLU A 47 -13.55 4.52 13.09
C GLU A 47 -14.27 4.35 11.75
N ILE A 48 -15.16 5.29 11.40
CA ILE A 48 -15.87 5.27 10.11
C ILE A 48 -14.89 5.54 8.97
N ALA A 49 -13.99 6.52 9.10
CA ALA A 49 -12.96 6.80 8.11
C ALA A 49 -12.05 5.59 7.87
N TYR A 50 -11.74 4.80 8.91
CA TYR A 50 -10.98 3.57 8.79
C TYR A 50 -11.75 2.49 8.01
N PHE A 51 -13.04 2.28 8.31
CA PHE A 51 -13.85 1.32 7.58
C PHE A 51 -13.92 1.66 6.10
N GLU A 52 -14.28 2.88 5.77
CA GLU A 52 -14.48 3.34 4.39
C GLU A 52 -13.18 3.39 3.56
N CYS A 53 -12.05 3.79 4.16
CA CYS A 53 -10.81 3.96 3.40
C CYS A 53 -9.87 2.75 3.44
N LEU A 54 -9.99 1.84 4.44
CA LEU A 54 -9.06 0.73 4.60
C LEU A 54 -9.76 -0.62 4.70
N HIS A 55 -10.71 -0.78 5.63
CA HIS A 55 -11.29 -2.10 5.90
C HIS A 55 -12.04 -2.64 4.67
N GLU A 56 -12.84 -1.82 4.04
CA GLU A 56 -13.62 -2.19 2.85
C GLU A 56 -12.77 -2.42 1.60
N LEU A 57 -11.54 -1.89 1.56
CA LEU A 57 -10.62 -2.12 0.44
C LEU A 57 -10.41 -3.61 0.15
N LYS A 58 -10.44 -4.46 1.19
CA LYS A 58 -10.33 -5.91 1.01
C LYS A 58 -11.43 -6.46 0.11
N LEU A 59 -12.69 -6.04 0.31
CA LEU A 59 -13.82 -6.47 -0.53
C LEU A 59 -13.60 -6.07 -1.99
N ILE A 60 -13.18 -4.84 -2.21
CA ILE A 60 -12.90 -4.32 -3.56
C ILE A 60 -11.76 -5.09 -4.23
N VAL A 61 -10.67 -5.34 -3.50
CA VAL A 61 -9.53 -6.12 -4.01
C VAL A 61 -9.93 -7.56 -4.32
N ASP A 62 -10.74 -8.20 -3.48
CA ASP A 62 -11.25 -9.56 -3.73
C ASP A 62 -12.06 -9.62 -5.03
N LEU A 63 -12.93 -8.65 -5.29
CA LEU A 63 -13.72 -8.57 -6.53
C LEU A 63 -12.80 -8.39 -7.76
N ILE A 64 -11.81 -7.52 -7.68
CA ILE A 64 -10.82 -7.31 -8.75
C ILE A 64 -10.02 -8.60 -8.99
N TYR A 65 -9.60 -9.27 -7.95
CA TYR A 65 -8.83 -10.51 -8.03
C TYR A 65 -9.63 -11.64 -8.70
N GLN A 66 -10.94 -11.74 -8.41
CA GLN A 66 -11.80 -12.79 -8.95
C GLN A 66 -12.18 -12.60 -10.42
N GLY A 67 -12.42 -11.35 -10.84
CA GLY A 67 -12.95 -11.11 -12.17
C GLY A 67 -12.49 -9.82 -12.85
N GLY A 68 -11.42 -9.20 -12.35
CA GLY A 68 -10.88 -7.97 -12.89
C GLY A 68 -11.72 -6.73 -12.56
N LEU A 69 -11.30 -5.60 -13.10
CA LEU A 69 -11.98 -4.31 -12.88
C LEU A 69 -13.45 -4.33 -13.33
N ASN A 70 -13.76 -5.07 -14.38
CA ASN A 70 -15.14 -5.15 -14.88
C ASN A 70 -16.06 -5.86 -13.89
N TYR A 71 -15.58 -6.92 -13.24
CA TYR A 71 -16.37 -7.65 -12.25
C TYR A 71 -16.55 -6.81 -10.97
N MET A 72 -15.53 -6.12 -10.55
CA MET A 72 -15.64 -5.18 -9.43
C MET A 72 -16.70 -4.12 -9.72
N ARG A 73 -16.66 -3.45 -10.87
CA ARG A 73 -17.65 -2.44 -11.30
C ARG A 73 -19.07 -2.99 -11.37
N TYR A 74 -19.23 -4.17 -11.94
CA TYR A 74 -20.53 -4.86 -11.99
C TYR A 74 -21.09 -5.17 -10.59
N SER A 75 -20.22 -5.39 -9.61
CA SER A 75 -20.61 -5.86 -8.27
C SER A 75 -20.88 -4.72 -7.27
N VAL A 76 -20.44 -3.50 -7.56
CA VAL A 76 -20.69 -2.33 -6.72
C VAL A 76 -21.93 -1.56 -7.19
N SER A 77 -22.35 -0.53 -6.45
CA SER A 77 -23.46 0.31 -6.86
C SER A 77 -23.11 1.22 -8.05
N ASP A 78 -24.10 1.63 -8.82
CA ASP A 78 -23.95 2.61 -9.91
C ASP A 78 -23.27 3.90 -9.42
N THR A 79 -23.52 4.31 -8.19
CA THR A 79 -22.88 5.48 -7.57
C THR A 79 -21.40 5.27 -7.35
N ALA A 80 -20.98 4.08 -6.90
CA ALA A 80 -19.57 3.73 -6.71
C ALA A 80 -18.85 3.61 -8.06
N GLU A 81 -19.47 2.98 -9.05
CA GLU A 81 -18.93 2.90 -10.42
C GLU A 81 -18.79 4.28 -11.06
N HIS A 82 -19.79 5.16 -10.92
CA HIS A 82 -19.68 6.56 -11.35
C HIS A 82 -18.54 7.29 -10.63
N GLY A 83 -18.36 7.05 -9.33
CA GLY A 83 -17.26 7.58 -8.53
C GLY A 83 -15.89 7.13 -9.03
N ASP A 84 -15.75 5.85 -9.42
CA ASP A 84 -14.52 5.31 -10.04
C ASP A 84 -14.15 6.10 -11.29
N TYR A 85 -15.10 6.29 -12.22
CA TYR A 85 -14.84 7.00 -13.48
C TYR A 85 -14.57 8.50 -13.31
N THR A 86 -15.16 9.14 -12.33
CA THR A 86 -15.05 10.59 -12.12
C THR A 86 -14.01 10.98 -11.08
N GLY A 87 -13.79 10.16 -10.05
CA GLY A 87 -12.84 10.39 -8.97
C GLY A 87 -11.41 9.95 -9.34
N GLY A 88 -11.28 8.76 -9.92
CA GLY A 88 -9.99 8.18 -10.28
C GLY A 88 -9.07 9.13 -11.07
N PRO A 89 -9.53 9.73 -12.17
CA PRO A 89 -8.71 10.67 -12.96
C PRO A 89 -8.30 11.96 -12.22
N ARG A 90 -9.00 12.33 -11.18
CA ARG A 90 -8.64 13.50 -10.34
C ARG A 90 -7.49 13.19 -9.37
N ILE A 91 -7.31 11.94 -9.01
CA ILE A 91 -6.24 11.46 -8.12
C ILE A 91 -5.03 11.01 -8.94
N VAL A 92 -5.26 10.17 -9.95
CA VAL A 92 -4.19 9.70 -10.85
C VAL A 92 -4.15 10.61 -12.08
N THR A 93 -3.56 11.78 -11.89
CA THR A 93 -3.38 12.83 -12.89
C THR A 93 -2.18 12.54 -13.82
N ASP A 94 -1.97 13.40 -14.81
CA ASP A 94 -0.76 13.34 -15.66
C ASP A 94 0.52 13.56 -14.86
N ALA A 95 0.49 14.36 -13.80
CA ALA A 95 1.61 14.52 -12.88
C ALA A 95 1.91 13.22 -12.12
N THR A 96 0.87 12.52 -11.62
CA THR A 96 1.02 11.20 -11.00
C THR A 96 1.63 10.20 -11.98
N ARG A 97 1.17 10.17 -13.24
CA ARG A 97 1.73 9.28 -14.28
C ARG A 97 3.18 9.64 -14.63
N ALA A 98 3.52 10.93 -14.61
CA ALA A 98 4.90 11.37 -14.84
C ALA A 98 5.84 10.89 -13.73
N GLU A 99 5.39 10.96 -12.47
CA GLU A 99 6.17 10.45 -11.35
C GLU A 99 6.34 8.92 -11.41
N MET A 100 5.30 8.17 -11.77
CA MET A 100 5.42 6.72 -12.00
C MET A 100 6.48 6.39 -13.06
N ARG A 101 6.54 7.14 -14.18
CA ARG A 101 7.58 6.94 -15.18
C ARG A 101 8.98 7.24 -14.64
N LYS A 102 9.12 8.26 -13.81
CA LYS A 102 10.38 8.59 -13.16
C LYS A 102 10.82 7.49 -12.18
N MET A 103 9.91 6.97 -11.35
CA MET A 103 10.19 5.84 -10.47
C MET A 103 10.69 4.62 -11.24
N LEU A 104 10.06 4.29 -12.37
CA LEU A 104 10.52 3.20 -13.23
C LEU A 104 11.92 3.47 -13.80
N GLN A 105 12.23 4.68 -14.23
CA GLN A 105 13.56 5.06 -14.70
C GLN A 105 14.63 4.95 -13.59
N GLU A 106 14.31 5.34 -12.36
CA GLU A 106 15.20 5.19 -11.20
C GLU A 106 15.49 3.71 -10.89
N ILE A 107 14.52 2.82 -11.06
CA ILE A 107 14.70 1.38 -10.95
C ILE A 107 15.62 0.86 -12.07
N GLN A 108 15.28 1.13 -13.31
CA GLN A 108 16.02 0.68 -14.50
C GLN A 108 17.47 1.16 -14.53
N SER A 109 17.73 2.36 -14.05
CA SER A 109 19.09 2.93 -13.97
C SER A 109 19.90 2.42 -12.78
N GLY A 110 19.28 1.65 -11.87
CA GLY A 110 19.89 1.21 -10.62
C GLY A 110 20.02 2.31 -9.56
N GLU A 111 19.46 3.49 -9.80
CA GLU A 111 19.48 4.60 -8.82
C GLU A 111 18.74 4.24 -7.54
N TYR A 112 17.58 3.60 -7.65
CA TYR A 112 16.83 3.14 -6.49
C TYR A 112 17.63 2.11 -5.66
N ALA A 113 18.21 1.11 -6.30
CA ALA A 113 19.02 0.10 -5.62
C ALA A 113 20.23 0.71 -4.92
N ARG A 114 20.91 1.66 -5.56
CA ARG A 114 22.05 2.38 -4.97
C ARG A 114 21.64 3.16 -3.70
N LYS A 115 20.54 3.91 -3.75
CA LYS A 115 20.01 4.64 -2.59
C LYS A 115 19.69 3.70 -1.42
N TRP A 116 19.12 2.54 -1.71
CA TRP A 116 18.80 1.54 -0.69
C TRP A 116 20.06 0.91 -0.07
N ILE A 117 21.07 0.60 -0.87
CA ILE A 117 22.36 0.08 -0.39
C ILE A 117 23.06 1.12 0.48
N GLU A 118 23.09 2.38 0.07
CA GLU A 118 23.68 3.48 0.82
C GLU A 118 22.97 3.71 2.17
N GLU A 119 21.63 3.69 2.19
CA GLU A 119 20.84 3.78 3.42
C GLU A 119 21.17 2.62 4.40
N ASN A 120 21.30 1.40 3.90
CA ASN A 120 21.70 0.26 4.72
C ASN A 120 23.12 0.41 5.28
N ALA A 121 24.07 0.82 4.45
CA ALA A 121 25.45 1.05 4.86
C ALA A 121 25.57 2.18 5.91
N ALA A 122 24.69 3.19 5.84
CA ALA A 122 24.60 4.29 6.81
C ALA A 122 23.86 3.94 8.12
N GLY A 123 23.45 2.68 8.30
CA GLY A 123 22.79 2.19 9.51
C GLY A 123 21.28 2.40 9.55
N ARG A 124 20.61 2.62 8.40
CA ARG A 124 19.15 2.63 8.23
C ARG A 124 18.39 3.66 9.07
N GLN A 125 19.00 4.78 9.39
CA GLN A 125 18.44 5.74 10.34
C GLN A 125 17.11 6.34 9.87
N TRP A 126 17.04 6.73 8.59
CA TRP A 126 15.79 7.24 8.00
C TRP A 126 14.72 6.15 7.95
N PHE A 127 15.07 4.97 7.45
CA PHE A 127 14.14 3.85 7.32
C PHE A 127 13.53 3.44 8.67
N ASP A 128 14.36 3.28 9.70
CA ASP A 128 13.89 2.86 11.02
C ASP A 128 13.11 3.95 11.75
N SER A 129 13.47 5.23 11.56
CA SER A 129 12.69 6.35 12.11
C SER A 129 11.33 6.47 11.44
N THR A 130 11.26 6.32 10.11
CA THR A 130 10.02 6.32 9.34
C THR A 130 9.13 5.14 9.74
N ARG A 131 9.68 3.94 9.86
CA ARG A 131 8.97 2.75 10.33
C ARG A 131 8.32 2.99 11.70
N ARG A 132 9.04 3.58 12.65
CA ARG A 132 8.48 3.90 13.99
C ARG A 132 7.35 4.93 13.90
N ALA A 133 7.52 5.98 13.10
CA ALA A 133 6.51 7.01 12.91
C ALA A 133 5.22 6.43 12.30
N GLU A 134 5.34 5.61 11.26
CA GLU A 134 4.20 4.95 10.60
C GLU A 134 3.43 4.03 11.55
N ARG A 135 4.12 3.23 12.36
CA ARG A 135 3.51 2.33 13.36
C ARG A 135 2.74 3.08 14.45
N SER A 136 3.13 4.30 14.78
CA SER A 136 2.47 5.14 15.77
C SER A 136 1.38 6.05 15.18
N SER A 137 1.11 5.94 13.89
CA SER A 137 0.13 6.78 13.20
C SER A 137 -1.29 6.57 13.73
N ARG A 138 -2.15 7.57 13.54
CA ARG A 138 -3.53 7.53 14.04
C ARG A 138 -4.34 6.39 13.41
N ILE A 139 -4.17 6.15 12.12
CA ILE A 139 -4.88 5.07 11.42
C ILE A 139 -4.51 3.69 11.97
N GLU A 140 -3.24 3.46 12.36
CA GLU A 140 -2.83 2.20 12.98
C GLU A 140 -3.42 1.98 14.36
N LYS A 141 -3.49 3.03 15.18
CA LYS A 141 -4.13 2.96 16.53
C LYS A 141 -5.61 2.63 16.41
N VAL A 142 -6.36 3.38 15.60
CA VAL A 142 -7.78 3.12 15.34
C VAL A 142 -7.99 1.72 14.76
N GLY A 143 -7.15 1.33 13.80
CA GLY A 143 -7.22 0.00 13.20
C GLY A 143 -6.96 -1.13 14.19
N ALA A 144 -6.02 -0.97 15.13
CA ALA A 144 -5.76 -1.97 16.17
C ALA A 144 -6.97 -2.16 17.10
N GLU A 145 -7.58 -1.05 17.53
CA GLU A 145 -8.80 -1.09 18.38
C GLU A 145 -9.95 -1.78 17.66
N LEU A 146 -10.20 -1.43 16.39
CA LEU A 146 -11.27 -2.04 15.59
C LEU A 146 -11.02 -3.52 15.30
N ARG A 147 -9.79 -3.92 14.95
CA ARG A 147 -9.44 -5.33 14.73
C ARG A 147 -9.62 -6.18 15.99
N ALA A 148 -9.39 -5.62 17.17
CA ALA A 148 -9.65 -6.30 18.44
C ALA A 148 -11.14 -6.62 18.66
N LEU A 149 -12.05 -5.83 18.07
CA LEU A 149 -13.50 -6.06 18.12
C LEU A 149 -13.99 -7.07 17.05
N MET A 150 -13.11 -7.56 16.18
CA MET A 150 -13.44 -8.45 15.08
C MET A 150 -12.79 -9.83 15.26
N PRO A 151 -13.35 -10.74 16.10
CA PRO A 151 -12.71 -12.01 16.42
C PRO A 151 -12.52 -12.94 15.22
N PHE A 152 -13.27 -12.73 14.15
CA PHE A 152 -13.15 -13.48 12.91
C PHE A 152 -11.88 -13.14 12.09
N LEU A 153 -11.23 -12.00 12.33
CA LEU A 153 -10.03 -11.58 11.63
C LEU A 153 -8.75 -12.25 12.13
N LYS A 154 -8.74 -12.81 13.37
CA LYS A 154 -7.52 -13.30 14.02
C LYS A 154 -6.40 -12.26 13.94
N PRO A 155 -6.55 -11.08 14.56
CA PRO A 155 -5.63 -9.97 14.40
C PRO A 155 -4.20 -10.34 14.78
N VAL A 156 -3.24 -9.89 13.98
CA VAL A 156 -1.81 -10.02 14.26
C VAL A 156 -1.31 -8.70 14.83
N THR A 157 -0.61 -8.76 15.94
CA THR A 157 0.06 -7.59 16.54
C THR A 157 1.57 -7.75 16.34
N ILE A 158 2.20 -6.75 15.75
CA ILE A 158 3.66 -6.69 15.61
C ILE A 158 4.23 -5.89 16.77
N THR A 159 5.11 -6.50 17.54
CA THR A 159 5.81 -5.89 18.66
C THR A 159 7.17 -5.34 18.23
N ASP A 160 7.83 -4.56 19.09
CA ASP A 160 9.18 -4.06 18.80
C ASP A 160 10.21 -5.19 18.72
N ASP A 161 10.02 -6.28 19.49
CA ASP A 161 10.88 -7.46 19.45
C ASP A 161 10.80 -8.19 18.09
N ASP A 162 9.64 -8.24 17.47
CA ASP A 162 9.45 -8.83 16.13
C ASP A 162 10.26 -8.08 15.07
N VAL A 163 10.44 -6.77 15.24
CA VAL A 163 11.14 -5.90 14.28
C VAL A 163 12.65 -6.02 14.42
N VAL A 164 13.16 -6.14 15.63
CA VAL A 164 14.59 -6.35 15.89
C VAL A 164 15.01 -7.73 15.34
N GLY A 165 14.18 -8.76 15.52
CA GLY A 165 14.41 -10.11 14.98
C GLY A 165 14.39 -10.20 13.45
N ALA A 166 13.63 -9.36 12.76
CA ALA A 166 13.58 -9.32 11.30
C ALA A 166 14.87 -8.73 10.69
N GLY A 167 15.46 -7.72 11.34
CA GLY A 167 16.76 -7.15 10.92
C GLY A 167 17.94 -8.12 11.07
N ALA A 168 17.87 -9.00 12.05
CA ALA A 168 18.92 -10.00 12.30
C ALA A 168 18.87 -11.20 11.31
N ARG A 169 17.70 -11.49 10.73
CA ARG A 169 17.55 -12.63 9.79
C ARG A 169 18.02 -12.34 8.35
N GLN A 170 18.28 -11.07 8.02
CA GLN A 170 18.75 -10.66 6.68
C GLN A 170 20.28 -10.56 6.59
N ASN A 171 21.01 -10.77 7.71
CA ASN A 171 22.47 -10.71 7.79
C ASN A 171 23.13 -12.07 8.08
N GLY A 172 22.39 -13.18 7.83
CA GLY A 172 22.89 -14.54 8.05
C GLY A 172 23.12 -15.33 6.76
#